data_251d5e8373b0cdd3a470e1fca4108553
#
_entry.id   251d5e8373b0cdd3a470e1fca4108553
#
_cell.length_a   1.000
_cell.length_b   1.000
_cell.length_c   1.000
_cell.angle_alpha   90.00
_cell.angle_beta   90.00
_cell.angle_gamma   90.00
#
_symmetry.space_group_name_H-M   'P 1'
#
loop_
_entity.id
_entity.type
_entity.pdbx_description
1 polymer ?
#
loop_
_entity_poly.entity_id
_entity_poly.type
_entity_poly.pdbx_seq_one_letter_code
_entity_poly.pdbx_strand_id
1 'polypeptide(L)'
;MAKPPVPFQVVSPFGPAGDQPKAIASLAEGVEGGERFQTLLGITGSGKSATIAWAIEQYQRPTLVLAPNKSLAAQLASEFREFFPHNRVEYFVSYYDYYQPEAYMAASDTYIEKDSSVNDEIERLRHSATASLLTRRDVIVVASVSCIYGLGSPEEYRNQLLRVEVGEEIDQRQFLRRLVDLRYDRNDMNLVRGKFRVRGDVIEVHPAYDEHPLRIELFGDEVERIVVVEPTTGETVGTLEEAMILPATHYVAGEERMAKAIGRIEKELQERLAFFEGEGKLLEAQRLRMRTQYDLEMMAEVGFCNGIEN
;
A
#
# COMPACT_ATOMS: atom_id res chain seq x y z
N MET A 1 19.83 -11.14 8.45
CA MET A 1 18.92 -12.28 8.76
C MET A 1 17.56 -11.73 9.12
N ALA A 2 16.47 -12.19 8.48
CA ALA A 2 15.13 -11.78 8.89
C ALA A 2 14.93 -12.13 10.36
N LYS A 3 14.44 -11.16 11.17
CA LYS A 3 14.08 -11.45 12.57
C LYS A 3 13.12 -12.64 12.60
N PRO A 4 13.23 -13.55 13.59
CA PRO A 4 12.29 -14.65 13.72
C PRO A 4 10.86 -14.09 13.78
N PRO A 5 9.88 -14.75 13.14
CA PRO A 5 8.50 -14.26 13.17
C PRO A 5 8.01 -14.17 14.60
N VAL A 6 7.46 -13.03 14.98
CA VAL A 6 6.81 -12.84 16.27
C VAL A 6 5.51 -13.63 16.22
N PRO A 7 5.25 -14.58 17.15
CA PRO A 7 3.99 -15.31 17.16
C PRO A 7 2.83 -14.36 17.47
N PHE A 8 1.66 -14.65 16.93
CA PHE A 8 0.44 -13.99 17.37
C PHE A 8 0.16 -14.37 18.82
N GLN A 9 -0.03 -13.36 19.66
CA GLN A 9 -0.34 -13.55 21.07
C GLN A 9 -1.45 -12.59 21.50
N VAL A 10 -2.57 -13.15 21.95
CA VAL A 10 -3.70 -12.37 22.44
C VAL A 10 -3.40 -11.87 23.85
N VAL A 11 -3.55 -10.57 24.04
CA VAL A 11 -3.54 -9.93 25.37
C VAL A 11 -4.96 -9.50 25.70
N SER A 12 -5.54 -10.07 26.74
CA SER A 12 -6.91 -9.77 27.16
C SER A 12 -7.06 -9.88 28.69
N PRO A 13 -7.84 -9.01 29.33
CA PRO A 13 -8.11 -9.11 30.76
C PRO A 13 -9.03 -10.28 31.13
N PHE A 14 -9.61 -10.96 30.15
CA PHE A 14 -10.49 -12.12 30.30
C PHE A 14 -10.09 -13.24 29.35
N GLY A 15 -10.40 -14.48 29.72
CA GLY A 15 -10.22 -15.66 28.87
C GLY A 15 -11.50 -16.05 28.12
N PRO A 16 -11.41 -17.01 27.19
CA PRO A 16 -12.56 -17.58 26.51
C PRO A 16 -13.54 -18.22 27.53
N ALA A 17 -14.85 -17.95 27.36
CA ALA A 17 -15.89 -18.45 28.25
C ALA A 17 -17.10 -19.00 27.46
N GLY A 18 -17.95 -19.79 28.15
CA GLY A 18 -19.13 -20.40 27.53
C GLY A 18 -18.79 -21.31 26.36
N ASP A 19 -19.37 -21.07 25.21
CA ASP A 19 -19.13 -21.85 23.98
C ASP A 19 -17.89 -21.40 23.19
N GLN A 20 -17.22 -20.30 23.58
CA GLN A 20 -16.05 -19.75 22.85
C GLN A 20 -14.90 -20.76 22.74
N PRO A 21 -14.47 -21.50 23.80
CA PRO A 21 -13.37 -22.47 23.65
C PRO A 21 -13.63 -23.51 22.57
N LYS A 22 -14.87 -24.01 22.46
CA LYS A 22 -15.27 -24.96 21.44
C LYS A 22 -15.25 -24.33 20.03
N ALA A 23 -15.76 -23.11 19.91
CA ALA A 23 -15.78 -22.38 18.64
C ALA A 23 -14.36 -22.07 18.14
N ILE A 24 -13.46 -21.64 19.04
CA ILE A 24 -12.05 -21.38 18.76
C ILE A 24 -11.35 -22.63 18.22
N ALA A 25 -11.49 -23.76 18.94
CA ALA A 25 -10.88 -25.01 18.51
C ALA A 25 -11.41 -25.46 17.14
N SER A 26 -12.72 -25.42 16.94
CA SER A 26 -13.34 -25.79 15.65
C SER A 26 -12.89 -24.92 14.49
N LEU A 27 -12.76 -23.60 14.70
CA LEU A 27 -12.26 -22.67 13.66
C LEU A 27 -10.80 -22.94 13.33
N ALA A 28 -9.96 -23.17 14.33
CA ALA A 28 -8.54 -23.46 14.14
C ALA A 28 -8.33 -24.80 13.41
N GLU A 29 -9.02 -25.86 13.86
CA GLU A 29 -8.99 -27.19 13.21
C GLU A 29 -9.44 -27.11 11.75
N GLY A 30 -10.52 -26.35 11.47
CA GLY A 30 -11.01 -26.17 10.10
C GLY A 30 -9.98 -25.46 9.22
N VAL A 31 -9.28 -24.41 9.72
CA VAL A 31 -8.20 -23.73 8.99
C VAL A 31 -7.02 -24.68 8.74
N GLU A 32 -6.63 -25.49 9.72
CA GLU A 32 -5.55 -26.47 9.57
C GLU A 32 -5.95 -27.61 8.62
N GLY A 33 -7.20 -28.06 8.68
CA GLY A 33 -7.77 -29.07 7.79
C GLY A 33 -8.00 -28.60 6.37
N GLY A 34 -7.81 -27.29 6.11
CA GLY A 34 -7.99 -26.71 4.77
C GLY A 34 -9.46 -26.46 4.39
N GLU A 35 -10.37 -26.39 5.36
CA GLU A 35 -11.76 -26.02 5.11
C GLU A 35 -11.83 -24.63 4.46
N ARG A 36 -12.53 -24.59 3.32
CA ARG A 36 -12.61 -23.36 2.53
C ARG A 36 -13.54 -22.32 3.15
N PHE A 37 -14.59 -22.75 3.83
CA PHE A 37 -15.62 -21.88 4.40
C PHE A 37 -16.00 -22.37 5.79
N GLN A 38 -16.08 -21.44 6.74
CA GLN A 38 -16.58 -21.68 8.07
C GLN A 38 -17.50 -20.51 8.46
N THR A 39 -18.49 -20.76 9.29
CA THR A 39 -19.41 -19.73 9.76
C THR A 39 -19.44 -19.70 11.28
N LEU A 40 -19.05 -18.56 11.88
CA LEU A 40 -19.22 -18.30 13.30
C LEU A 40 -20.55 -17.57 13.55
N LEU A 41 -21.53 -18.29 14.12
CA LEU A 41 -22.82 -17.74 14.47
C LEU A 41 -22.85 -17.25 15.91
N GLY A 42 -23.27 -16.02 16.12
CA GLY A 42 -23.40 -15.42 17.46
C GLY A 42 -24.15 -14.11 17.42
N ILE A 43 -24.89 -13.80 18.47
CA ILE A 43 -25.60 -12.53 18.64
C ILE A 43 -24.60 -11.38 18.83
N THR A 44 -25.09 -10.14 18.72
CA THR A 44 -24.30 -8.96 19.06
C THR A 44 -23.86 -9.02 20.52
N GLY A 45 -22.59 -8.68 20.80
CA GLY A 45 -22.02 -8.72 22.14
C GLY A 45 -21.60 -10.12 22.64
N SER A 46 -21.71 -11.19 21.80
CA SER A 46 -21.25 -12.54 22.20
C SER A 46 -19.72 -12.75 22.15
N GLY A 47 -18.95 -11.70 21.86
CA GLY A 47 -17.50 -11.78 21.80
C GLY A 47 -16.95 -12.45 20.55
N LYS A 48 -17.63 -12.31 19.37
CA LYS A 48 -17.16 -12.90 18.10
C LYS A 48 -15.77 -12.40 17.71
N SER A 49 -15.47 -11.10 17.86
CA SER A 49 -14.14 -10.54 17.56
C SER A 49 -13.05 -11.19 18.42
N ALA A 50 -13.31 -11.35 19.73
CA ALA A 50 -12.39 -12.04 20.64
C ALA A 50 -12.22 -13.52 20.28
N THR A 51 -13.32 -14.21 19.92
CA THR A 51 -13.26 -15.61 19.45
C THR A 51 -12.37 -15.76 18.22
N ILE A 52 -12.49 -14.85 17.24
CA ILE A 52 -11.63 -14.83 16.05
C ILE A 52 -10.17 -14.49 16.43
N ALA A 53 -9.94 -13.55 17.37
CA ALA A 53 -8.59 -13.23 17.84
C ALA A 53 -7.90 -14.47 18.43
N TRP A 54 -8.54 -15.22 19.32
CA TRP A 54 -7.99 -16.48 19.84
C TRP A 54 -7.84 -17.58 18.79
N ALA A 55 -8.71 -17.65 17.77
CA ALA A 55 -8.51 -18.56 16.66
C ALA A 55 -7.26 -18.19 15.86
N ILE A 56 -7.03 -16.90 15.56
CA ILE A 56 -5.79 -16.41 14.91
C ILE A 56 -4.56 -16.79 15.73
N GLU A 57 -4.60 -16.62 17.05
CA GLU A 57 -3.52 -17.03 17.92
C GLU A 57 -3.23 -18.55 17.82
N GLN A 58 -4.24 -19.39 17.59
CA GLN A 58 -4.01 -20.83 17.44
C GLN A 58 -3.41 -21.20 16.09
N TYR A 59 -3.96 -20.70 14.97
CA TYR A 59 -3.47 -21.12 13.65
C TYR A 59 -2.27 -20.32 13.12
N GLN A 60 -1.87 -19.21 13.77
CA GLN A 60 -0.62 -18.50 13.50
C GLN A 60 -0.39 -18.08 12.03
N ARG A 61 -1.41 -17.62 11.31
CA ARG A 61 -1.30 -17.21 9.91
C ARG A 61 -1.66 -15.74 9.72
N PRO A 62 -1.02 -15.02 8.77
CA PRO A 62 -1.48 -13.69 8.35
C PRO A 62 -2.96 -13.72 8.00
N THR A 63 -3.70 -12.73 8.46
CA THR A 63 -5.15 -12.72 8.37
C THR A 63 -5.67 -11.43 7.74
N LEU A 64 -6.62 -11.55 6.81
CA LEU A 64 -7.37 -10.44 6.23
C LEU A 64 -8.78 -10.43 6.81
N VAL A 65 -9.15 -9.33 7.45
CA VAL A 65 -10.49 -9.07 8.00
C VAL A 65 -11.20 -8.06 7.09
N LEU A 66 -12.25 -8.50 6.39
CA LEU A 66 -13.04 -7.63 5.52
C LEU A 66 -14.27 -7.10 6.23
N ALA A 67 -14.42 -5.78 6.23
CA ALA A 67 -15.58 -5.08 6.75
C ALA A 67 -16.37 -4.38 5.63
N PRO A 68 -17.70 -4.26 5.74
CA PRO A 68 -18.54 -3.68 4.69
C PRO A 68 -18.35 -2.17 4.49
N ASN A 69 -17.78 -1.46 5.45
CA ASN A 69 -17.55 -0.01 5.38
C ASN A 69 -16.35 0.43 6.23
N LYS A 70 -15.92 1.70 6.03
CA LYS A 70 -14.77 2.30 6.74
C LYS A 70 -14.95 2.32 8.25
N SER A 71 -16.15 2.65 8.76
CA SER A 71 -16.42 2.79 10.19
C SER A 71 -16.29 1.47 10.94
N LEU A 72 -16.87 0.39 10.39
CA LEU A 72 -16.75 -0.93 10.98
C LEU A 72 -15.31 -1.47 10.86
N ALA A 73 -14.63 -1.19 9.74
CA ALA A 73 -13.21 -1.53 9.61
C ALA A 73 -12.35 -0.82 10.67
N ALA A 74 -12.61 0.46 10.95
CA ALA A 74 -11.90 1.21 12.00
C ALA A 74 -12.15 0.63 13.40
N GLN A 75 -13.41 0.30 13.72
CA GLN A 75 -13.76 -0.36 14.98
C GLN A 75 -13.02 -1.70 15.14
N LEU A 76 -13.10 -2.57 14.14
CA LEU A 76 -12.42 -3.87 14.17
C LEU A 76 -10.90 -3.72 14.26
N ALA A 77 -10.31 -2.75 13.55
CA ALA A 77 -8.88 -2.49 13.65
C ALA A 77 -8.47 -2.07 15.07
N SER A 78 -9.29 -1.25 15.75
CA SER A 78 -9.06 -0.88 17.14
C SER A 78 -9.17 -2.09 18.07
N GLU A 79 -10.23 -2.89 17.94
CA GLU A 79 -10.42 -4.12 18.73
C GLU A 79 -9.24 -5.10 18.56
N PHE A 80 -8.80 -5.34 17.32
CA PHE A 80 -7.66 -6.23 17.06
C PHE A 80 -6.34 -5.66 17.56
N ARG A 81 -6.11 -4.34 17.54
CA ARG A 81 -4.91 -3.72 18.14
C ARG A 81 -4.87 -3.91 19.66
N GLU A 82 -6.02 -3.87 20.31
CA GLU A 82 -6.11 -4.16 21.75
C GLU A 82 -5.80 -5.64 22.05
N PHE A 83 -6.29 -6.56 21.23
CA PHE A 83 -5.99 -8.00 21.37
C PHE A 83 -4.55 -8.37 21.02
N PHE A 84 -3.93 -7.67 20.08
CA PHE A 84 -2.59 -7.98 19.53
C PHE A 84 -1.62 -6.80 19.64
N PRO A 85 -1.33 -6.29 20.85
CA PRO A 85 -0.48 -5.11 21.04
C PRO A 85 0.98 -5.32 20.60
N HIS A 86 1.43 -6.57 20.47
CA HIS A 86 2.79 -6.93 20.07
C HIS A 86 2.92 -7.38 18.62
N ASN A 87 1.79 -7.52 17.92
CA ASN A 87 1.74 -7.91 16.52
C ASN A 87 1.32 -6.73 15.63
N ARG A 88 1.36 -6.90 14.32
CA ARG A 88 1.03 -5.82 13.40
C ARG A 88 -0.42 -5.89 12.97
N VAL A 89 -1.22 -4.90 13.37
CA VAL A 89 -2.62 -4.74 12.95
C VAL A 89 -2.73 -3.50 12.07
N GLU A 90 -2.96 -3.73 10.80
CA GLU A 90 -3.00 -2.72 9.75
C GLU A 90 -4.44 -2.37 9.36
N TYR A 91 -4.61 -1.12 8.92
CA TYR A 91 -5.90 -0.60 8.47
C TYR A 91 -5.82 -0.24 6.98
N PHE A 92 -6.71 -0.83 6.17
CA PHE A 92 -6.66 -0.68 4.72
C PHE A 92 -8.04 -0.37 4.14
N VAL A 93 -8.32 0.92 3.91
CA VAL A 93 -9.59 1.41 3.35
C VAL A 93 -9.34 2.38 2.20
N SER A 94 -10.39 2.88 1.56
CA SER A 94 -10.24 3.91 0.52
C SER A 94 -9.62 5.16 1.11
N TYR A 95 -8.58 5.69 0.47
CA TYR A 95 -7.92 6.95 0.84
C TYR A 95 -8.66 8.20 0.34
N TYR A 96 -9.69 8.04 -0.51
CA TYR A 96 -10.52 9.15 -0.94
C TYR A 96 -11.50 9.58 0.16
N ASP A 97 -11.46 10.85 0.55
CA ASP A 97 -12.50 11.48 1.35
C ASP A 97 -13.64 11.99 0.46
N TYR A 98 -13.27 12.43 -0.75
CA TYR A 98 -14.20 12.82 -1.81
C TYR A 98 -13.68 12.30 -3.15
N TYR A 99 -14.59 11.83 -4.00
CA TYR A 99 -14.25 11.35 -5.33
C TYR A 99 -15.39 11.62 -6.31
N GLN A 100 -15.08 12.41 -7.34
CA GLN A 100 -15.93 12.63 -8.50
C GLN A 100 -15.20 12.10 -9.75
N PRO A 101 -15.72 11.05 -10.40
CA PRO A 101 -15.11 10.56 -11.64
C PRO A 101 -15.23 11.60 -12.74
N GLU A 102 -14.32 11.55 -13.69
CA GLU A 102 -14.46 12.32 -14.92
C GLU A 102 -15.65 11.82 -15.75
N ALA A 103 -16.32 12.73 -16.43
CA ALA A 103 -17.42 12.41 -17.32
C ALA A 103 -17.46 13.37 -18.52
N TYR A 104 -17.93 12.86 -19.65
CA TYR A 104 -18.14 13.68 -20.83
C TYR A 104 -19.61 13.61 -21.25
N MET A 105 -20.25 14.81 -21.34
CA MET A 105 -21.62 14.96 -21.79
C MET A 105 -21.63 15.46 -23.24
N ALA A 106 -21.81 14.55 -24.19
CA ALA A 106 -21.77 14.85 -25.62
C ALA A 106 -22.83 15.86 -26.07
N ALA A 107 -24.02 15.85 -25.43
CA ALA A 107 -25.13 16.76 -25.77
C ALA A 107 -24.80 18.24 -25.56
N SER A 108 -23.93 18.56 -24.61
CA SER A 108 -23.53 19.95 -24.26
C SER A 108 -22.04 20.22 -24.52
N ASP A 109 -21.29 19.25 -25.08
CA ASP A 109 -19.83 19.26 -25.18
C ASP A 109 -19.16 19.68 -23.86
N THR A 110 -19.69 19.17 -22.76
CA THR A 110 -19.19 19.50 -21.41
C THR A 110 -18.33 18.36 -20.90
N TYR A 111 -17.08 18.66 -20.58
CA TYR A 111 -16.17 17.78 -19.87
C TYR A 111 -16.16 18.10 -18.38
N ILE A 112 -16.52 17.12 -17.56
CA ILE A 112 -16.45 17.21 -16.11
C ILE A 112 -15.13 16.58 -15.70
N GLU A 113 -14.22 17.40 -15.19
CA GLU A 113 -12.92 16.91 -14.72
C GLU A 113 -13.07 16.04 -13.47
N LYS A 114 -12.16 15.07 -13.33
CA LYS A 114 -12.02 14.33 -12.08
C LYS A 114 -11.71 15.30 -10.95
N ASP A 115 -12.44 15.16 -9.86
CA ASP A 115 -12.18 15.90 -8.61
C ASP A 115 -12.09 14.90 -7.46
N SER A 116 -11.01 14.96 -6.68
CA SER A 116 -10.79 14.04 -5.58
C SER A 116 -9.98 14.68 -4.47
N SER A 117 -10.35 14.34 -3.24
CA SER A 117 -9.60 14.70 -2.04
C SER A 117 -9.02 13.43 -1.43
N VAL A 118 -7.70 13.37 -1.35
CA VAL A 118 -6.94 12.25 -0.78
C VAL A 118 -6.64 12.53 0.68
N ASN A 119 -6.82 11.52 1.53
CA ASN A 119 -6.42 11.57 2.93
C ASN A 119 -5.02 10.98 3.07
N ASP A 120 -4.03 11.83 3.28
CA ASP A 120 -2.60 11.46 3.36
C ASP A 120 -2.31 10.45 4.47
N GLU A 121 -3.07 10.50 5.57
CA GLU A 121 -2.88 9.56 6.67
C GLU A 121 -3.40 8.16 6.31
N ILE A 122 -4.57 8.09 5.65
CA ILE A 122 -5.10 6.82 5.16
C ILE A 122 -4.20 6.24 4.05
N GLU A 123 -3.64 7.09 3.20
CA GLU A 123 -2.67 6.66 2.19
C GLU A 123 -1.42 6.03 2.85
N ARG A 124 -0.86 6.68 3.88
CA ARG A 124 0.24 6.14 4.68
C ARG A 124 -0.11 4.78 5.28
N LEU A 125 -1.29 4.63 5.89
CA LEU A 125 -1.74 3.37 6.49
C LEU A 125 -1.86 2.25 5.43
N ARG A 126 -2.29 2.57 4.21
CA ARG A 126 -2.31 1.61 3.10
C ARG A 126 -0.90 1.17 2.71
N HIS A 127 0.04 2.10 2.60
CA HIS A 127 1.45 1.80 2.35
C HIS A 127 2.06 0.97 3.49
N SER A 128 1.74 1.30 4.75
CA SER A 128 2.16 0.54 5.93
C SER A 128 1.66 -0.91 5.88
N ALA A 129 0.41 -1.13 5.52
CA ALA A 129 -0.15 -2.48 5.37
C ALA A 129 0.59 -3.30 4.31
N THR A 130 0.88 -2.70 3.15
CA THR A 130 1.65 -3.35 2.09
C THR A 130 3.08 -3.68 2.54
N ALA A 131 3.75 -2.73 3.18
CA ALA A 131 5.09 -2.92 3.74
C ALA A 131 5.12 -4.06 4.76
N SER A 132 4.15 -4.08 5.68
CA SER A 132 4.04 -5.11 6.70
C SER A 132 3.83 -6.50 6.12
N LEU A 133 2.96 -6.66 5.13
CA LEU A 133 2.72 -7.94 4.44
C LEU A 133 3.96 -8.48 3.70
N LEU A 134 4.82 -7.60 3.21
CA LEU A 134 6.05 -8.00 2.50
C LEU A 134 7.19 -8.36 3.45
N THR A 135 7.23 -7.75 4.63
CA THR A 135 8.38 -7.86 5.56
C THR A 135 8.10 -8.70 6.81
N ARG A 136 6.82 -8.99 7.13
CA ARG A 136 6.41 -9.68 8.36
C ARG A 136 5.46 -10.84 8.08
N ARG A 137 5.30 -11.71 9.08
CA ARG A 137 4.35 -12.84 9.06
C ARG A 137 3.24 -12.71 10.10
N ASP A 138 3.43 -11.85 11.08
CA ASP A 138 2.50 -11.59 12.17
C ASP A 138 1.60 -10.37 11.87
N VAL A 139 0.91 -10.40 10.74
CA VAL A 139 0.13 -9.28 10.21
C VAL A 139 -1.35 -9.61 10.14
N ILE A 140 -2.18 -8.76 10.72
CA ILE A 140 -3.63 -8.73 10.53
C ILE A 140 -3.97 -7.46 9.77
N VAL A 141 -4.59 -7.58 8.60
CA VAL A 141 -5.06 -6.44 7.82
C VAL A 141 -6.57 -6.33 7.98
N VAL A 142 -7.06 -5.23 8.52
CA VAL A 142 -8.48 -4.92 8.59
C VAL A 142 -8.82 -3.95 7.46
N ALA A 143 -9.67 -4.38 6.54
CA ALA A 143 -9.90 -3.69 5.28
C ALA A 143 -11.38 -3.52 4.94
N SER A 144 -11.67 -2.54 4.09
CA SER A 144 -12.92 -2.49 3.33
C SER A 144 -12.72 -3.13 1.94
N VAL A 145 -13.77 -3.16 1.11
CA VAL A 145 -13.71 -3.67 -0.27
C VAL A 145 -12.62 -2.98 -1.13
N SER A 146 -12.15 -1.80 -0.71
CA SER A 146 -11.06 -1.06 -1.38
C SER A 146 -9.73 -1.83 -1.46
N CYS A 147 -9.57 -2.90 -0.68
CA CYS A 147 -8.37 -3.74 -0.73
C CYS A 147 -8.24 -4.58 -2.02
N ILE A 148 -9.29 -4.68 -2.84
CA ILE A 148 -9.25 -5.40 -4.12
C ILE A 148 -9.05 -4.48 -5.32
N TYR A 149 -8.98 -3.16 -5.11
CA TYR A 149 -8.82 -2.16 -6.17
C TYR A 149 -7.56 -1.32 -5.97
N GLY A 150 -6.98 -0.87 -7.07
CA GLY A 150 -5.90 0.11 -7.06
C GLY A 150 -4.61 -0.40 -6.39
N LEU A 151 -4.30 -1.67 -6.58
CA LEU A 151 -3.04 -2.28 -6.15
C LEU A 151 -2.29 -2.79 -7.37
N GLY A 152 -1.00 -2.47 -7.44
CA GLY A 152 -0.09 -3.02 -8.44
C GLY A 152 0.19 -4.51 -8.21
N SER A 153 1.04 -5.10 -9.06
CA SER A 153 1.49 -6.47 -8.87
C SER A 153 2.38 -6.59 -7.62
N PRO A 154 2.09 -7.51 -6.68
CA PRO A 154 2.95 -7.75 -5.54
C PRO A 154 4.39 -8.15 -5.92
N GLU A 155 4.56 -8.82 -7.06
CA GLU A 155 5.86 -9.24 -7.58
C GLU A 155 6.67 -8.04 -8.05
N GLU A 156 6.06 -7.13 -8.85
CA GLU A 156 6.69 -5.89 -9.29
C GLU A 156 7.08 -5.01 -8.10
N TYR A 157 6.19 -4.88 -7.14
CA TYR A 157 6.44 -4.10 -5.92
C TYR A 157 7.61 -4.66 -5.10
N ARG A 158 7.71 -6.00 -4.99
CA ARG A 158 8.81 -6.68 -4.31
C ARG A 158 10.13 -6.56 -5.08
N ASN A 159 10.11 -6.65 -6.41
CA ASN A 159 11.30 -6.56 -7.25
C ASN A 159 11.93 -5.16 -7.23
N GLN A 160 11.18 -4.16 -6.83
CA GLN A 160 11.66 -2.79 -6.71
C GLN A 160 12.12 -2.40 -5.30
N LEU A 161 12.10 -3.33 -4.34
CA LEU A 161 12.60 -3.10 -3.00
C LEU A 161 14.09 -2.70 -3.04
N LEU A 162 14.44 -1.60 -2.37
CA LEU A 162 15.81 -1.16 -2.17
C LEU A 162 16.25 -1.50 -0.75
N ARG A 163 17.22 -2.39 -0.63
CA ARG A 163 17.82 -2.77 0.65
C ARG A 163 19.13 -2.02 0.83
N VAL A 164 19.43 -1.63 2.05
CA VAL A 164 20.69 -1.03 2.46
C VAL A 164 21.09 -1.59 3.83
N GLU A 165 22.39 -1.93 3.99
CA GLU A 165 22.96 -2.48 5.23
C GLU A 165 24.12 -1.63 5.71
N VAL A 166 24.37 -1.60 7.02
CA VAL A 166 25.57 -1.00 7.61
C VAL A 166 26.80 -1.81 7.18
N GLY A 167 27.85 -1.13 6.75
CA GLY A 167 29.09 -1.72 6.22
C GLY A 167 29.02 -2.11 4.73
N GLU A 168 27.91 -1.85 4.05
CA GLU A 168 27.79 -2.06 2.60
C GLU A 168 28.43 -0.89 1.83
N GLU A 169 29.17 -1.21 0.76
CA GLU A 169 29.65 -0.20 -0.19
C GLU A 169 28.57 0.11 -1.23
N ILE A 170 28.18 1.38 -1.34
CA ILE A 170 27.16 1.83 -2.29
C ILE A 170 27.66 3.00 -3.14
N ASP A 171 27.38 2.98 -4.45
CA ASP A 171 27.50 4.17 -5.30
C ASP A 171 26.34 5.12 -4.99
N GLN A 172 26.66 6.26 -4.34
CA GLN A 172 25.66 7.26 -3.95
C GLN A 172 24.77 7.68 -5.14
N ARG A 173 25.33 7.88 -6.34
CA ARG A 173 24.56 8.33 -7.51
C ARG A 173 23.59 7.24 -7.97
N GLN A 174 24.03 6.00 -7.97
CA GLN A 174 23.17 4.87 -8.32
C GLN A 174 22.07 4.68 -7.28
N PHE A 175 22.39 4.80 -5.99
CA PHE A 175 21.41 4.74 -4.91
C PHE A 175 20.33 5.82 -5.06
N LEU A 176 20.71 7.07 -5.35
CA LEU A 176 19.77 8.17 -5.58
C LEU A 176 18.88 7.94 -6.82
N ARG A 177 19.42 7.37 -7.90
CA ARG A 177 18.62 6.98 -9.08
C ARG A 177 17.59 5.93 -8.72
N ARG A 178 17.98 4.92 -7.92
CA ARG A 178 17.05 3.90 -7.44
C ARG A 178 15.92 4.50 -6.60
N LEU A 179 16.17 5.53 -5.77
CA LEU A 179 15.11 6.23 -5.07
C LEU A 179 14.12 6.91 -6.03
N VAL A 180 14.59 7.52 -7.11
CA VAL A 180 13.73 8.11 -8.14
C VAL A 180 12.94 7.03 -8.89
N ASP A 181 13.55 5.89 -9.22
CA ASP A 181 12.86 4.73 -9.82
C ASP A 181 11.73 4.22 -8.89
N LEU A 182 11.96 4.27 -7.56
CA LEU A 182 10.97 3.95 -6.53
C LEU A 182 9.92 5.05 -6.32
N ARG A 183 9.91 6.08 -7.18
CA ARG A 183 8.96 7.21 -7.13
C ARG A 183 9.12 8.13 -5.93
N TYR A 184 10.31 8.21 -5.34
CA TYR A 184 10.64 9.26 -4.38
C TYR A 184 11.08 10.52 -5.11
N ASP A 185 10.54 11.66 -4.70
CA ASP A 185 10.96 12.97 -5.21
C ASP A 185 12.10 13.54 -4.37
N ARG A 186 13.10 14.14 -5.01
CA ARG A 186 14.12 14.89 -4.29
C ARG A 186 13.58 16.25 -3.85
N ASN A 187 13.67 16.53 -2.55
CA ASN A 187 13.34 17.84 -2.00
C ASN A 187 14.26 18.17 -0.81
N ASP A 188 15.29 18.96 -1.08
CA ASP A 188 16.31 19.32 -0.07
C ASP A 188 15.78 20.34 0.97
N MET A 189 14.65 21.01 0.70
CA MET A 189 14.06 22.02 1.58
C MET A 189 13.04 21.44 2.56
N ASN A 190 12.19 20.52 2.09
CA ASN A 190 11.11 19.95 2.87
C ASN A 190 11.05 18.42 2.72
N LEU A 191 11.46 17.71 3.77
CA LEU A 191 11.47 16.26 3.81
C LEU A 191 10.13 15.78 4.38
N VAL A 192 9.18 15.47 3.48
CA VAL A 192 7.90 14.86 3.80
C VAL A 192 7.82 13.45 3.21
N ARG A 193 6.79 12.68 3.55
CA ARG A 193 6.58 11.32 3.05
C ARG A 193 6.69 11.24 1.51
N GLY A 194 7.31 10.18 1.01
CA GLY A 194 7.57 10.00 -0.42
C GLY A 194 8.69 10.88 -0.98
N LYS A 195 9.48 11.54 -0.12
CA LYS A 195 10.59 12.38 -0.55
C LYS A 195 11.91 11.96 0.07
N PHE A 196 12.99 12.36 -0.60
CA PHE A 196 14.35 12.24 -0.06
C PHE A 196 15.13 13.55 -0.22
N ARG A 197 16.15 13.71 0.57
CA ARG A 197 17.13 14.81 0.45
C ARG A 197 18.54 14.32 0.67
N VAL A 198 19.51 15.09 0.17
CA VAL A 198 20.93 14.76 0.25
C VAL A 198 21.72 15.98 0.74
N ARG A 199 22.55 15.77 1.76
CA ARG A 199 23.43 16.80 2.30
C ARG A 199 24.82 16.22 2.52
N GLY A 200 25.70 16.38 1.55
CA GLY A 200 27.02 15.73 1.57
C GLY A 200 26.89 14.21 1.55
N ASP A 201 27.47 13.57 2.54
CA ASP A 201 27.47 12.11 2.71
C ASP A 201 26.25 11.59 3.49
N VAL A 202 25.23 12.42 3.68
CA VAL A 202 23.99 12.05 4.38
C VAL A 202 22.82 12.04 3.41
N ILE A 203 22.17 10.88 3.32
CA ILE A 203 20.93 10.68 2.56
C ILE A 203 19.81 10.49 3.55
N GLU A 204 18.75 11.29 3.45
CA GLU A 204 17.56 11.14 4.27
C GLU A 204 16.37 10.80 3.36
N VAL A 205 15.66 9.74 3.68
CA VAL A 205 14.47 9.25 2.95
C VAL A 205 13.31 9.20 3.91
N HIS A 206 12.19 9.83 3.55
CA HIS A 206 10.97 9.71 4.31
C HIS A 206 10.04 8.69 3.61
N PRO A 207 9.99 7.44 4.10
CA PRO A 207 9.18 6.41 3.47
C PRO A 207 7.69 6.79 3.42
N ALA A 208 6.98 6.38 2.37
CA ALA A 208 5.56 6.63 2.25
C ALA A 208 4.72 5.90 3.31
N TYR A 209 5.26 4.81 3.87
CA TYR A 209 4.62 3.90 4.83
C TYR A 209 4.96 4.17 6.30
N ASP A 210 5.91 5.09 6.58
CA ASP A 210 6.38 5.35 7.95
C ASP A 210 6.17 6.81 8.36
N GLU A 211 6.09 7.04 9.66
CA GLU A 211 6.00 8.37 10.25
C GLU A 211 7.38 9.01 10.37
N HIS A 212 8.42 8.18 10.43
CA HIS A 212 9.78 8.61 10.68
C HIS A 212 10.67 8.46 9.45
N PRO A 213 11.44 9.49 9.08
CA PRO A 213 12.50 9.39 8.07
C PRO A 213 13.63 8.45 8.49
N LEU A 214 14.22 7.83 7.48
CA LEU A 214 15.49 7.13 7.57
C LEU A 214 16.60 8.09 7.21
N ARG A 215 17.67 8.12 8.01
CA ARG A 215 18.93 8.81 7.71
C ARG A 215 20.02 7.77 7.52
N ILE A 216 20.64 7.79 6.36
CA ILE A 216 21.74 6.91 5.94
C ILE A 216 22.98 7.79 5.87
N GLU A 217 23.94 7.50 6.72
CA GLU A 217 25.21 8.25 6.84
C GLU A 217 26.31 7.42 6.16
N LEU A 218 27.05 8.05 5.22
CA LEU A 218 28.12 7.41 4.46
C LEU A 218 29.47 7.92 4.95
N PHE A 219 30.47 7.05 4.92
CA PHE A 219 31.87 7.42 5.00
C PHE A 219 32.56 7.01 3.69
N GLY A 220 32.74 7.95 2.78
CA GLY A 220 33.07 7.64 1.39
C GLY A 220 31.92 6.91 0.71
N ASP A 221 32.16 5.68 0.24
CA ASP A 221 31.15 4.83 -0.39
C ASP A 221 30.56 3.79 0.58
N GLU A 222 31.04 3.72 1.84
CA GLU A 222 30.56 2.76 2.84
C GLU A 222 29.41 3.34 3.67
N VAL A 223 28.37 2.55 3.91
CA VAL A 223 27.27 2.89 4.83
C VAL A 223 27.75 2.76 6.26
N GLU A 224 28.07 3.89 6.91
CA GLU A 224 28.56 3.91 8.29
C GLU A 224 27.43 3.66 9.30
N ARG A 225 26.24 4.23 9.03
CA ARG A 225 25.13 4.18 9.98
C ARG A 225 23.77 4.39 9.31
N ILE A 226 22.77 3.68 9.83
CA ILE A 226 21.35 3.87 9.45
C ILE A 226 20.58 4.19 10.72
N VAL A 227 19.89 5.33 10.75
CA VAL A 227 19.08 5.75 11.90
C VAL A 227 17.68 6.17 11.48
N VAL A 228 16.73 5.97 12.39
CA VAL A 228 15.37 6.51 12.33
C VAL A 228 15.37 7.84 13.05
N VAL A 229 14.84 8.88 12.45
CA VAL A 229 14.86 10.24 13.01
C VAL A 229 13.46 10.80 13.21
N GLU A 230 13.29 11.61 14.24
CA GLU A 230 12.07 12.39 14.44
C GLU A 230 11.95 13.47 13.35
N PRO A 231 10.86 13.54 12.59
CA PRO A 231 10.74 14.44 11.44
C PRO A 231 10.86 15.93 11.81
N THR A 232 10.40 16.30 13.01
CA THR A 232 10.36 17.70 13.47
C THR A 232 11.67 18.17 14.08
N THR A 233 12.29 17.35 14.93
CA THR A 233 13.51 17.71 15.67
C THR A 233 14.79 17.22 15.00
N GLY A 234 14.70 16.18 14.17
CA GLY A 234 15.84 15.49 13.57
C GLY A 234 16.63 14.63 14.56
N GLU A 235 16.10 14.42 15.76
CA GLU A 235 16.72 13.57 16.79
C GLU A 235 16.62 12.10 16.40
N THR A 236 17.64 11.33 16.75
CA THR A 236 17.66 9.88 16.51
C THR A 236 16.73 9.18 17.49
N VAL A 237 15.71 8.48 16.98
CA VAL A 237 14.79 7.67 17.77
C VAL A 237 15.12 6.18 17.73
N GLY A 238 15.97 5.74 16.81
CA GLY A 238 16.43 4.37 16.71
C GLY A 238 17.59 4.18 15.75
N THR A 239 18.32 3.07 15.89
CA THR A 239 19.43 2.68 14.99
C THR A 239 19.08 1.32 14.37
N LEU A 240 19.38 1.16 13.09
CA LEU A 240 19.12 -0.04 12.31
C LEU A 240 20.43 -0.60 11.74
N GLU A 241 20.53 -1.93 11.67
CA GLU A 241 21.61 -2.61 10.95
C GLU A 241 21.29 -2.71 9.45
N GLU A 242 20.00 -2.77 9.10
CA GLU A 242 19.52 -2.79 7.73
C GLU A 242 18.21 -2.00 7.60
N ALA A 243 18.00 -1.43 6.43
CA ALA A 243 16.71 -0.81 6.08
C ALA A 243 16.23 -1.32 4.72
N MET A 244 14.90 -1.43 4.58
CA MET A 244 14.22 -1.80 3.35
C MET A 244 13.34 -0.64 2.92
N ILE A 245 13.67 -0.02 1.80
CA ILE A 245 12.92 1.10 1.24
C ILE A 245 12.03 0.56 0.13
N LEU A 246 10.72 0.69 0.33
CA LEU A 246 9.69 0.25 -0.61
C LEU A 246 9.26 1.42 -1.49
N PRO A 247 8.64 1.17 -2.67
CA PRO A 247 8.16 2.23 -3.54
C PRO A 247 7.22 3.22 -2.83
N ALA A 248 7.33 4.50 -3.20
CA ALA A 248 6.48 5.56 -2.66
C ALA A 248 5.04 5.57 -3.23
N THR A 249 4.73 4.64 -4.13
CA THR A 249 3.39 4.45 -4.71
C THR A 249 3.06 2.97 -4.85
N HIS A 250 1.76 2.63 -4.80
CA HIS A 250 1.29 1.27 -5.12
C HIS A 250 1.28 0.98 -6.63
N TYR A 251 1.31 2.03 -7.45
CA TYR A 251 1.24 1.93 -8.91
C TYR A 251 2.65 1.86 -9.50
N VAL A 252 3.26 0.69 -9.38
CA VAL A 252 4.59 0.44 -9.92
C VAL A 252 4.48 -0.56 -11.06
N ALA A 253 4.85 -0.15 -12.26
CA ALA A 253 4.95 -1.00 -13.43
C ALA A 253 6.36 -0.91 -14.00
N GLY A 254 6.97 -2.08 -14.28
CA GLY A 254 8.23 -2.13 -14.98
C GLY A 254 8.08 -1.63 -16.44
N GLU A 255 9.16 -1.12 -17.02
CA GLU A 255 9.17 -0.53 -18.39
C GLU A 255 8.57 -1.47 -19.45
N GLU A 256 8.89 -2.76 -19.41
CA GLU A 256 8.36 -3.74 -20.38
C GLU A 256 6.83 -3.90 -20.25
N ARG A 257 6.30 -3.91 -19.03
CA ARG A 257 4.86 -4.00 -18.77
C ARG A 257 4.15 -2.73 -19.20
N MET A 258 4.77 -1.56 -18.95
CA MET A 258 4.26 -0.27 -19.38
C MET A 258 4.18 -0.19 -20.92
N ALA A 259 5.22 -0.56 -21.63
CA ALA A 259 5.22 -0.59 -23.10
C ALA A 259 4.14 -1.52 -23.68
N LYS A 260 3.94 -2.71 -23.06
CA LYS A 260 2.86 -3.63 -23.44
C LYS A 260 1.46 -3.05 -23.17
N ALA A 261 1.30 -2.32 -22.04
CA ALA A 261 0.03 -1.67 -21.72
C ALA A 261 -0.30 -0.58 -22.74
N ILE A 262 0.64 0.30 -23.04
CA ILE A 262 0.52 1.37 -24.05
C ILE A 262 0.05 0.78 -25.38
N GLY A 263 0.76 -0.24 -25.90
CA GLY A 263 0.40 -0.86 -27.18
C GLY A 263 -1.00 -1.52 -27.20
N ARG A 264 -1.48 -2.04 -26.05
CA ARG A 264 -2.85 -2.57 -25.93
C ARG A 264 -3.89 -1.46 -25.94
N ILE A 265 -3.64 -0.38 -25.20
CA ILE A 265 -4.52 0.79 -25.14
C ILE A 265 -4.62 1.46 -26.49
N GLU A 266 -3.51 1.62 -27.22
CA GLU A 266 -3.51 2.15 -28.59
C GLU A 266 -4.41 1.33 -29.52
N LYS A 267 -4.30 0.00 -29.47
CA LYS A 267 -5.12 -0.88 -30.29
C LYS A 267 -6.60 -0.74 -29.94
N GLU A 268 -6.95 -0.77 -28.66
CA GLU A 268 -8.32 -0.59 -28.18
C GLU A 268 -8.88 0.78 -28.58
N LEU A 269 -8.07 1.84 -28.49
CA LEU A 269 -8.42 3.17 -28.93
C LEU A 269 -8.82 3.17 -30.40
N GLN A 270 -8.04 2.55 -31.31
CA GLN A 270 -8.36 2.50 -32.75
C GLN A 270 -9.69 1.78 -33.00
N GLU A 271 -9.92 0.65 -32.34
CA GLU A 271 -11.18 -0.10 -32.44
C GLU A 271 -12.37 0.74 -31.97
N ARG A 272 -12.20 1.50 -30.87
CA ARG A 272 -13.27 2.34 -30.32
C ARG A 272 -13.54 3.58 -31.17
N LEU A 273 -12.51 4.20 -31.72
CA LEU A 273 -12.65 5.32 -32.65
C LEU A 273 -13.40 4.91 -33.91
N ALA A 274 -13.07 3.79 -34.52
CA ALA A 274 -13.77 3.27 -35.68
C ALA A 274 -15.27 3.00 -35.38
N PHE A 275 -15.58 2.52 -34.18
CA PHE A 275 -16.97 2.34 -33.74
C PHE A 275 -17.71 3.68 -33.67
N PHE A 276 -17.16 4.71 -33.01
CA PHE A 276 -17.80 6.01 -32.89
C PHE A 276 -17.95 6.72 -34.23
N GLU A 277 -16.95 6.65 -35.09
CA GLU A 277 -16.98 7.22 -36.43
C GLU A 277 -18.06 6.53 -37.30
N GLY A 278 -18.20 5.18 -37.19
CA GLY A 278 -19.24 4.41 -37.86
C GLY A 278 -20.66 4.75 -37.40
N GLU A 279 -20.82 5.13 -36.14
CA GLU A 279 -22.08 5.62 -35.54
C GLU A 279 -22.34 7.11 -35.81
N GLY A 280 -21.44 7.81 -36.52
CA GLY A 280 -21.56 9.24 -36.78
C GLY A 280 -21.28 10.13 -35.55
N LYS A 281 -20.71 9.58 -34.47
CA LYS A 281 -20.36 10.26 -33.21
C LYS A 281 -18.98 10.87 -33.30
N LEU A 282 -18.78 11.85 -34.22
CA LEU A 282 -17.47 12.40 -34.55
C LEU A 282 -16.85 13.19 -33.39
N LEU A 283 -17.68 13.88 -32.60
CA LEU A 283 -17.21 14.67 -31.46
C LEU A 283 -16.69 13.77 -30.35
N GLU A 284 -17.40 12.71 -30.01
CA GLU A 284 -16.99 11.71 -29.02
C GLU A 284 -15.68 11.02 -29.46
N ALA A 285 -15.57 10.68 -30.75
CA ALA A 285 -14.35 10.10 -31.30
C ALA A 285 -13.16 11.06 -31.16
N GLN A 286 -13.34 12.34 -31.49
CA GLN A 286 -12.29 13.36 -31.36
C GLN A 286 -11.87 13.52 -29.90
N ARG A 287 -12.80 13.66 -28.97
CA ARG A 287 -12.52 13.83 -27.53
C ARG A 287 -11.80 12.63 -26.94
N LEU A 288 -12.28 11.42 -27.23
CA LEU A 288 -11.63 10.20 -26.79
C LEU A 288 -10.19 10.10 -27.31
N ARG A 289 -9.98 10.39 -28.61
CA ARG A 289 -8.65 10.39 -29.20
C ARG A 289 -7.70 11.34 -28.50
N MET A 290 -8.10 12.59 -28.31
CA MET A 290 -7.27 13.61 -27.69
C MET A 290 -6.90 13.23 -26.25
N ARG A 291 -7.88 12.79 -25.47
CA ARG A 291 -7.66 12.40 -24.06
C ARG A 291 -6.73 11.21 -23.95
N THR A 292 -7.03 10.13 -24.68
CA THR A 292 -6.22 8.90 -24.58
C THR A 292 -4.81 9.10 -25.10
N GLN A 293 -4.61 9.86 -26.17
CA GLN A 293 -3.26 10.17 -26.67
C GLN A 293 -2.43 10.93 -25.63
N TYR A 294 -3.01 11.95 -24.98
CA TYR A 294 -2.36 12.66 -23.90
C TYR A 294 -1.97 11.72 -22.74
N ASP A 295 -2.89 10.83 -22.32
CA ASP A 295 -2.62 9.88 -21.25
C ASP A 295 -1.52 8.87 -21.63
N LEU A 296 -1.47 8.42 -22.88
CA LEU A 296 -0.41 7.55 -23.40
C LEU A 296 0.96 8.24 -23.44
N GLU A 297 1.01 9.53 -23.83
CA GLU A 297 2.23 10.32 -23.78
C GLU A 297 2.73 10.47 -22.32
N MET A 298 1.83 10.77 -21.37
CA MET A 298 2.18 10.83 -19.97
C MET A 298 2.69 9.49 -19.42
N MET A 299 2.05 8.39 -19.79
CA MET A 299 2.50 7.04 -19.41
C MET A 299 3.88 6.71 -19.97
N ALA A 300 4.18 7.12 -21.21
CA ALA A 300 5.48 6.87 -21.83
C ALA A 300 6.61 7.72 -21.22
N GLU A 301 6.35 9.01 -20.97
CA GLU A 301 7.38 9.96 -20.53
C GLU A 301 7.57 9.97 -19.00
N VAL A 302 6.47 9.88 -18.25
CA VAL A 302 6.45 10.03 -16.78
C VAL A 302 6.21 8.70 -16.07
N GLY A 303 5.68 7.69 -16.79
CA GLY A 303 5.36 6.37 -16.27
C GLY A 303 4.01 6.28 -15.54
N PHE A 304 3.18 7.31 -15.60
CA PHE A 304 1.80 7.29 -15.11
C PHE A 304 0.97 8.39 -15.79
N CYS A 305 -0.36 8.31 -15.70
CA CYS A 305 -1.26 9.41 -16.02
C CYS A 305 -2.30 9.59 -14.91
N ASN A 306 -2.84 10.81 -14.79
CA ASN A 306 -3.87 11.09 -13.80
C ASN A 306 -5.14 10.30 -14.10
N GLY A 307 -5.66 9.60 -13.09
CA GLY A 307 -6.87 8.79 -13.21
C GLY A 307 -6.65 7.35 -13.64
N ILE A 308 -5.41 6.90 -13.80
CA ILE A 308 -5.10 5.50 -14.18
C ILE A 308 -5.58 4.48 -13.13
N GLU A 309 -5.79 4.91 -11.92
CA GLU A 309 -6.30 4.10 -10.82
C GLU A 309 -7.83 3.83 -10.90
N ASN A 310 -8.55 4.37 -11.88
CA ASN A 310 -10.01 4.27 -12.03
C ASN A 310 -10.44 3.31 -13.11
#